data_2f3d26656b848f0a96a51d1b2d59a06f
#
_entry.id   2f3d26656b848f0a96a51d1b2d59a06f
#
_cell.length_a   1.000
_cell.length_b   1.000
_cell.length_c   1.000
_cell.angle_alpha   90.00
_cell.angle_beta   90.00
_cell.angle_gamma   90.00
#
_symmetry.space_group_name_H-M   'P 1'
#
loop_
_entity.id
_entity.type
_entity.pdbx_description
1 polymer ?
#
loop_
_entity_poly.entity_id
_entity_poly.type
_entity_poly.pdbx_seq_one_letter_code
_entity_poly.pdbx_strand_id
1 'polypeptide(L)'
;MDRRDFLKKTITSGIAAGSTLVFPKMGRLWAASRGDGTPAWDLVAVRGGEPDQMFDSAIAAMGGIQTFVPKGSKVLVKPNIGWDVPPERAGNTHPALVKRIVEHCLSAGAKDVTVFDHTCDNWTRTYRNSGIEKAVKDAGGRIISGDSKGYYQQVDVPMGKRLTEARVHQ
;
A
#
# COMPACT_ATOMS: atom_id res chain seq x y z
N MET A 1 6.55 18.22 23.24
CA MET A 1 6.65 18.69 21.85
C MET A 1 5.41 18.19 21.11
N ASP A 2 4.57 19.09 20.64
CA ASP A 2 3.31 18.76 19.97
C ASP A 2 3.61 18.15 18.58
N ARG A 3 2.76 17.18 18.12
CA ARG A 3 2.89 16.52 16.81
C ARG A 3 2.93 17.53 15.65
N ARG A 4 2.24 18.66 15.80
CA ARG A 4 2.24 19.76 14.83
C ARG A 4 3.58 20.49 14.77
N ASP A 5 4.25 20.67 15.90
CA ASP A 5 5.56 21.32 15.98
C ASP A 5 6.69 20.41 15.49
N PHE A 6 6.55 19.09 15.70
CA PHE A 6 7.45 18.10 15.12
C PHE A 6 7.42 18.15 13.59
N LEU A 7 6.21 18.09 13.00
CA LEU A 7 6.04 18.16 11.54
C LEU A 7 6.55 19.47 10.93
N LYS A 8 6.29 20.62 11.59
CA LYS A 8 6.81 21.93 11.13
C LYS A 8 8.33 22.00 11.17
N LYS A 9 8.97 21.48 12.22
CA LYS A 9 10.43 21.49 12.35
C LYS A 9 11.11 20.55 11.37
N THR A 10 10.51 19.40 11.07
CA THR A 10 11.05 18.44 10.10
C THR A 10 10.99 19.01 8.68
N ILE A 11 9.92 19.72 8.32
CA ILE A 11 9.77 20.36 7.00
C ILE A 11 10.76 21.52 6.84
N THR A 12 11.00 22.32 7.89
CA THR A 12 11.92 23.47 7.82
C THR A 12 13.40 23.06 7.78
N SER A 13 13.77 21.97 8.43
CA SER A 13 15.15 21.48 8.42
C SER A 13 15.59 20.85 7.09
N GLY A 14 14.63 20.31 6.30
CA GLY A 14 14.91 19.74 4.98
C GLY A 14 15.11 20.79 3.86
N ILE A 15 14.70 22.03 4.08
CA ILE A 15 14.77 23.10 3.04
C ILE A 15 16.10 23.87 3.08
N ALA A 16 16.86 23.77 4.16
CA ALA A 16 18.07 24.58 4.35
C ALA A 16 19.35 24.03 3.68
N ALA A 17 19.32 22.86 3.04
CA ALA A 17 20.50 22.22 2.47
C ALA A 17 20.43 21.90 0.97
N GLY A 18 19.53 22.49 0.21
CA GLY A 18 19.41 22.19 -1.23
C GLY A 18 18.99 23.41 -2.04
N SER A 19 19.93 23.91 -2.82
CA SER A 19 19.82 24.99 -3.80
C SER A 19 18.54 24.98 -4.63
N THR A 20 17.93 26.15 -4.71
CA THR A 20 16.87 26.59 -5.58
C THR A 20 17.04 26.15 -7.04
N LEU A 21 16.23 25.20 -7.49
CA LEU A 21 15.84 25.05 -8.88
C LEU A 21 14.32 25.03 -8.95
N VAL A 22 13.77 26.16 -9.39
CA VAL A 22 12.35 26.33 -9.71
C VAL A 22 12.08 25.59 -11.02
N PHE A 23 11.34 24.48 -10.95
CA PHE A 23 10.76 23.84 -12.13
C PHE A 23 9.24 23.91 -12.06
N PRO A 24 8.58 24.56 -13.03
CA PRO A 24 7.13 24.48 -13.17
C PRO A 24 6.76 23.12 -13.77
N LYS A 25 5.87 22.41 -13.11
CA LYS A 25 5.11 21.27 -13.61
C LYS A 25 5.78 19.90 -13.77
N MET A 26 6.64 19.46 -12.86
CA MET A 26 6.82 18.02 -12.64
C MET A 26 7.48 17.81 -11.27
N GLY A 27 6.72 17.24 -10.31
CA GLY A 27 7.26 16.81 -9.03
C GLY A 27 8.24 15.66 -9.23
N ARG A 28 9.51 15.96 -9.50
CA ARG A 28 10.58 14.96 -9.44
C ARG A 28 11.08 14.89 -8.01
N LEU A 29 10.72 13.84 -7.29
CA LEU A 29 11.46 13.43 -6.12
C LEU A 29 12.85 12.95 -6.58
N TRP A 30 13.90 13.61 -6.12
CA TRP A 30 15.24 13.09 -6.22
C TRP A 30 15.45 12.11 -5.07
N ALA A 31 15.40 10.82 -5.34
CA ALA A 31 15.85 9.80 -4.42
C ALA A 31 17.40 9.74 -4.48
N ALA A 32 18.04 10.19 -3.41
CA ALA A 32 19.46 9.90 -3.23
C ALA A 32 19.57 8.43 -2.78
N SER A 33 19.99 7.56 -3.70
CA SER A 33 20.34 6.17 -3.36
C SER A 33 21.61 6.18 -2.50
N ARG A 34 21.57 5.53 -1.33
CA ARG A 34 22.81 5.13 -0.66
C ARG A 34 23.45 4.05 -1.52
N GLY A 35 24.75 4.16 -1.80
CA GLY A 35 25.46 3.25 -2.71
C GLY A 35 25.56 1.78 -2.28
N ASP A 36 24.92 1.40 -1.16
CA ASP A 36 24.82 0.06 -0.60
C ASP A 36 23.52 -0.68 -0.97
N GLY A 37 22.66 -0.07 -1.81
CA GLY A 37 21.37 -0.67 -2.20
C GLY A 37 20.25 -0.54 -1.16
N THR A 38 20.52 0.04 0.01
CA THR A 38 19.46 0.33 1.00
C THR A 38 18.64 1.54 0.59
N PRO A 39 17.32 1.55 0.84
CA PRO A 39 16.50 2.73 0.59
C PRO A 39 17.05 3.93 1.35
N ALA A 40 17.09 5.09 0.70
CA ALA A 40 17.56 6.33 1.34
C ALA A 40 16.60 6.85 2.40
N TRP A 41 15.37 6.34 2.43
CA TRP A 41 14.26 6.83 3.24
C TRP A 41 13.48 5.71 3.89
N ASP A 42 13.12 5.91 5.17
CA ASP A 42 12.23 5.02 5.91
C ASP A 42 10.74 5.36 5.69
N LEU A 43 10.47 6.56 5.14
CA LEU A 43 9.14 7.04 4.83
C LEU A 43 9.19 7.98 3.62
N VAL A 44 8.25 7.80 2.70
CA VAL A 44 8.03 8.67 1.55
C VAL A 44 6.59 9.14 1.53
N ALA A 45 6.37 10.44 1.36
CA ALA A 45 5.06 11.05 1.17
C ALA A 45 4.97 11.70 -0.21
N VAL A 46 3.98 11.29 -1.01
CA VAL A 46 3.71 11.82 -2.35
C VAL A 46 2.33 12.43 -2.37
N ARG A 47 2.18 13.56 -3.06
CA ARG A 47 0.89 14.24 -3.26
C ARG A 47 0.77 14.83 -4.66
N GLY A 48 -0.47 14.99 -5.13
CA GLY A 48 -0.74 15.75 -6.36
C GLY A 48 -0.52 14.94 -7.63
N GLY A 49 -1.23 13.84 -7.76
CA GLY A 49 -1.24 12.98 -8.95
C GLY A 49 -2.29 11.90 -8.84
N GLU A 50 -2.41 11.08 -9.86
CA GLU A 50 -3.25 9.89 -9.82
C GLU A 50 -2.66 8.84 -8.86
N PRO A 51 -3.50 8.04 -8.17
CA PRO A 51 -3.06 7.11 -7.13
C PRO A 51 -1.98 6.11 -7.56
N ASP A 52 -2.05 5.60 -8.78
CA ASP A 52 -1.05 4.70 -9.37
C ASP A 52 0.29 5.41 -9.63
N GLN A 53 0.25 6.63 -10.17
CA GLN A 53 1.45 7.44 -10.42
C GLN A 53 2.13 7.89 -9.12
N MET A 54 1.32 8.22 -8.11
CA MET A 54 1.85 8.54 -6.77
C MET A 54 2.55 7.33 -6.16
N PHE A 55 1.99 6.12 -6.32
CA PHE A 55 2.61 4.89 -5.87
C PHE A 55 3.93 4.63 -6.60
N ASP A 56 3.97 4.78 -7.93
CA ASP A 56 5.20 4.62 -8.72
C ASP A 56 6.32 5.53 -8.22
N SER A 57 5.98 6.79 -7.94
CA SER A 57 6.94 7.76 -7.43
C SER A 57 7.43 7.40 -6.02
N ALA A 58 6.51 6.94 -5.15
CA ALA A 58 6.84 6.56 -3.78
C ALA A 58 7.73 5.32 -3.74
N ILE A 59 7.35 4.26 -4.47
CA ILE A 59 8.09 2.99 -4.45
C ILE A 59 9.47 3.12 -5.12
N ALA A 60 9.58 3.95 -6.17
CA ALA A 60 10.87 4.26 -6.78
C ALA A 60 11.80 4.98 -5.80
N ALA A 61 11.29 5.94 -5.02
CA ALA A 61 12.06 6.64 -4.00
C ALA A 61 12.51 5.72 -2.85
N MET A 62 11.78 4.63 -2.60
CA MET A 62 12.13 3.60 -1.61
C MET A 62 13.02 2.48 -2.17
N GLY A 63 13.61 2.65 -3.34
CA GLY A 63 14.53 1.67 -3.94
C GLY A 63 13.87 0.63 -4.84
N GLY A 64 12.57 0.80 -5.15
CA GLY A 64 11.79 -0.09 -6.00
C GLY A 64 11.11 -1.22 -5.24
N ILE A 65 10.10 -1.81 -5.87
CA ILE A 65 9.29 -2.88 -5.26
C ILE A 65 10.11 -4.14 -4.94
N GLN A 66 11.19 -4.39 -5.67
CA GLN A 66 12.09 -5.54 -5.47
C GLN A 66 12.76 -5.54 -4.10
N THR A 67 12.88 -4.36 -3.48
CA THR A 67 13.37 -4.23 -2.09
C THR A 67 12.45 -4.92 -1.09
N PHE A 68 11.16 -4.98 -1.40
CA PHE A 68 10.12 -5.51 -0.50
C PHE A 68 9.57 -6.87 -0.95
N VAL A 69 9.68 -7.18 -2.25
CA VAL A 69 9.10 -8.38 -2.86
C VAL A 69 10.20 -9.21 -3.50
N PRO A 70 10.75 -10.20 -2.79
CA PRO A 70 11.71 -11.14 -3.33
C PRO A 70 11.09 -11.98 -4.47
N LYS A 71 11.92 -12.32 -5.47
CA LYS A 71 11.48 -13.19 -6.56
C LYS A 71 10.99 -14.54 -6.04
N GLY A 72 9.86 -15.02 -6.55
CA GLY A 72 9.23 -16.27 -6.17
C GLY A 72 8.40 -16.22 -4.87
N SER A 73 8.30 -15.05 -4.22
CA SER A 73 7.49 -14.88 -3.01
C SER A 73 6.00 -14.98 -3.31
N LYS A 74 5.23 -15.36 -2.29
CA LYS A 74 3.76 -15.18 -2.26
C LYS A 74 3.47 -13.87 -1.57
N VAL A 75 2.72 -13.00 -2.20
CA VAL A 75 2.41 -11.67 -1.67
C VAL A 75 0.94 -11.59 -1.30
N LEU A 76 0.67 -11.09 -0.11
CA LEU A 76 -0.67 -10.76 0.34
C LEU A 76 -0.82 -9.25 0.39
N VAL A 77 -1.81 -8.72 -0.32
CA VAL A 77 -2.16 -7.30 -0.31
C VAL A 77 -3.49 -7.14 0.42
N LYS A 78 -3.49 -6.37 1.49
CA LYS A 78 -4.70 -6.02 2.24
C LYS A 78 -5.03 -4.54 2.06
N PRO A 79 -5.83 -4.16 1.05
CA PRO A 79 -6.40 -2.84 0.96
C PRO A 79 -7.56 -2.69 1.95
N ASN A 80 -8.12 -1.49 2.07
CA ASN A 80 -9.43 -1.32 2.66
C ASN A 80 -10.50 -1.58 1.59
N ILE A 81 -11.31 -2.63 1.77
CA ILE A 81 -12.49 -2.95 0.96
C ILE A 81 -13.68 -3.10 1.93
N GLY A 82 -13.92 -2.07 2.74
CA GLY A 82 -14.88 -2.13 3.85
C GLY A 82 -16.32 -1.85 3.44
N TRP A 83 -16.56 -1.01 2.43
CA TRP A 83 -17.84 -0.40 2.16
C TRP A 83 -18.37 -0.66 0.76
N ASP A 84 -19.67 -0.91 0.67
CA ASP A 84 -20.40 -1.11 -0.59
C ASP A 84 -20.66 0.23 -1.29
N VAL A 85 -19.60 0.91 -1.69
CA VAL A 85 -19.64 2.21 -2.37
C VAL A 85 -18.67 2.25 -3.55
N PRO A 86 -18.98 3.04 -4.59
CA PRO A 86 -18.09 3.21 -5.74
C PRO A 86 -16.86 4.07 -5.38
N PRO A 87 -15.81 4.05 -6.23
CA PRO A 87 -14.54 4.74 -5.97
C PRO A 87 -14.68 6.25 -5.70
N GLU A 88 -15.63 6.90 -6.34
CA GLU A 88 -15.90 8.35 -6.24
C GLU A 88 -16.29 8.77 -4.82
N ARG A 89 -16.77 7.83 -4.00
CA ARG A 89 -17.11 8.08 -2.60
C ARG A 89 -15.92 7.96 -1.65
N ALA A 90 -14.76 7.55 -2.14
CA ALA A 90 -13.51 7.43 -1.38
C ALA A 90 -13.64 6.62 -0.07
N GLY A 91 -14.61 5.71 0.03
CA GLY A 91 -14.81 4.86 1.21
C GLY A 91 -13.85 3.67 1.27
N ASN A 92 -13.22 3.32 0.14
CA ASN A 92 -12.30 2.20 -0.01
C ASN A 92 -10.95 2.66 -0.55
N THR A 93 -9.96 1.78 -0.56
CA THR A 93 -8.71 2.03 -1.27
C THR A 93 -9.01 2.20 -2.77
N HIS A 94 -8.36 3.17 -3.41
CA HIS A 94 -8.60 3.44 -4.82
C HIS A 94 -8.19 2.24 -5.69
N PRO A 95 -9.06 1.76 -6.62
CA PRO A 95 -8.79 0.54 -7.40
C PRO A 95 -7.55 0.64 -8.28
N ALA A 96 -7.23 1.83 -8.85
CA ALA A 96 -6.01 2.01 -9.64
C ALA A 96 -4.74 1.82 -8.80
N LEU A 97 -4.73 2.25 -7.52
CA LEU A 97 -3.63 2.00 -6.61
C LEU A 97 -3.46 0.50 -6.35
N VAL A 98 -4.54 -0.22 -6.06
CA VAL A 98 -4.48 -1.67 -5.80
C VAL A 98 -3.98 -2.42 -7.03
N LYS A 99 -4.51 -2.07 -8.22
CA LYS A 99 -4.04 -2.60 -9.49
C LYS A 99 -2.53 -2.42 -9.65
N ARG A 100 -2.05 -1.19 -9.45
CA ARG A 100 -0.64 -0.86 -9.62
C ARG A 100 0.27 -1.61 -8.66
N ILE A 101 -0.14 -1.78 -7.41
CA ILE A 101 0.59 -2.60 -6.42
C ILE A 101 0.72 -4.05 -6.91
N VAL A 102 -0.38 -4.66 -7.39
CA VAL A 102 -0.38 -6.03 -7.91
C VAL A 102 0.56 -6.16 -9.10
N GLU A 103 0.48 -5.23 -10.07
CA GLU A 103 1.36 -5.20 -11.25
C GLU A 103 2.84 -5.13 -10.85
N HIS A 104 3.19 -4.26 -9.91
CA HIS A 104 4.56 -4.15 -9.40
C HIS A 104 5.04 -5.45 -8.74
N CYS A 105 4.22 -6.06 -7.89
CA CYS A 105 4.58 -7.32 -7.24
C CYS A 105 4.84 -8.44 -8.25
N LEU A 106 3.97 -8.59 -9.25
CA LEU A 106 4.15 -9.59 -10.32
C LEU A 106 5.39 -9.28 -11.16
N SER A 107 5.64 -8.01 -11.51
CA SER A 107 6.82 -7.57 -12.25
C SER A 107 8.12 -7.82 -11.49
N ALA A 108 8.09 -7.78 -10.15
CA ALA A 108 9.23 -8.16 -9.30
C ALA A 108 9.49 -9.67 -9.28
N GLY A 109 8.60 -10.46 -9.88
CA GLY A 109 8.70 -11.91 -9.94
C GLY A 109 8.03 -12.64 -8.77
N ALA A 110 7.05 -12.02 -8.10
CA ALA A 110 6.20 -12.73 -7.16
C ALA A 110 5.52 -13.93 -7.84
N LYS A 111 5.48 -15.06 -7.14
CA LYS A 111 4.83 -16.29 -7.65
C LYS A 111 3.31 -16.17 -7.64
N ASP A 112 2.77 -15.48 -6.67
CA ASP A 112 1.34 -15.28 -6.47
C ASP A 112 1.10 -13.96 -5.73
N VAL A 113 0.08 -13.22 -6.16
CA VAL A 113 -0.37 -12.01 -5.46
C VAL A 113 -1.85 -12.17 -5.15
N THR A 114 -2.14 -12.32 -3.88
CA THR A 114 -3.51 -12.48 -3.37
C THR A 114 -3.95 -11.20 -2.69
N VAL A 115 -5.18 -10.78 -2.96
CA VAL A 115 -5.80 -9.58 -2.37
C VAL A 115 -7.05 -9.99 -1.60
N PHE A 116 -7.22 -9.49 -0.38
CA PHE A 116 -8.46 -9.66 0.39
C PHE A 116 -8.62 -8.57 1.45
N ASP A 117 -9.83 -8.43 1.94
CA ASP A 117 -10.17 -7.72 3.16
C ASP A 117 -11.38 -8.37 3.84
N HIS A 118 -11.56 -8.14 5.13
CA HIS A 118 -12.79 -8.45 5.84
C HIS A 118 -13.71 -7.23 5.78
N THR A 119 -14.78 -7.33 5.01
CA THR A 119 -15.67 -6.19 4.73
C THR A 119 -16.63 -5.91 5.89
N CYS A 120 -17.10 -4.66 5.99
CA CYS A 120 -18.18 -4.27 6.90
C CYS A 120 -19.56 -4.53 6.29
N ASP A 121 -19.67 -4.51 4.97
CA ASP A 121 -20.87 -4.76 4.19
C ASP A 121 -20.86 -6.13 3.52
N ASN A 122 -21.85 -6.42 2.65
CA ASN A 122 -21.87 -7.65 1.87
C ASN A 122 -20.65 -7.73 0.94
N TRP A 123 -19.75 -8.69 1.18
CA TRP A 123 -18.46 -8.79 0.50
C TRP A 123 -18.57 -8.87 -1.02
N THR A 124 -19.54 -9.61 -1.56
CA THR A 124 -19.71 -9.78 -3.01
C THR A 124 -20.03 -8.46 -3.71
N ARG A 125 -20.88 -7.63 -3.10
CA ARG A 125 -21.23 -6.31 -3.62
C ARG A 125 -20.10 -5.33 -3.40
N THR A 126 -19.52 -5.31 -2.21
CA THR A 126 -18.42 -4.43 -1.83
C THR A 126 -17.22 -4.57 -2.75
N TYR A 127 -16.80 -5.80 -3.01
CA TYR A 127 -15.65 -6.09 -3.89
C TYR A 127 -15.90 -5.66 -5.33
N ARG A 128 -17.13 -5.86 -5.83
CA ARG A 128 -17.53 -5.45 -7.18
C ARG A 128 -17.67 -3.94 -7.30
N ASN A 129 -18.46 -3.33 -6.40
CA ASN A 129 -18.84 -1.92 -6.50
C ASN A 129 -17.69 -0.97 -6.16
N SER A 130 -16.73 -1.38 -5.32
CA SER A 130 -15.48 -0.66 -5.12
C SER A 130 -14.56 -0.63 -6.35
N GLY A 131 -14.81 -1.48 -7.36
CA GLY A 131 -13.97 -1.64 -8.54
C GLY A 131 -12.68 -2.43 -8.28
N ILE A 132 -12.38 -2.77 -7.02
CA ILE A 132 -11.13 -3.45 -6.65
C ILE A 132 -11.08 -4.87 -7.21
N GLU A 133 -12.19 -5.61 -7.19
CA GLU A 133 -12.23 -6.97 -7.76
C GLU A 133 -11.79 -6.97 -9.23
N LYS A 134 -12.36 -6.06 -10.03
CA LYS A 134 -11.98 -5.93 -11.44
C LYS A 134 -10.52 -5.52 -11.59
N ALA A 135 -10.07 -4.54 -10.82
CA ALA A 135 -8.71 -4.01 -10.87
C ALA A 135 -7.65 -5.09 -10.59
N VAL A 136 -7.88 -5.94 -9.58
CA VAL A 136 -7.00 -7.05 -9.21
C VAL A 136 -6.95 -8.12 -10.31
N LYS A 137 -8.12 -8.51 -10.84
CA LYS A 137 -8.20 -9.49 -11.94
C LYS A 137 -7.51 -9.00 -13.21
N ASP A 138 -7.73 -7.74 -13.57
CA ASP A 138 -7.09 -7.10 -14.74
C ASP A 138 -5.55 -7.04 -14.58
N ALA A 139 -5.05 -6.93 -13.35
CA ALA A 139 -3.62 -6.94 -13.06
C ALA A 139 -3.00 -8.35 -13.03
N GLY A 140 -3.80 -9.41 -13.11
CA GLY A 140 -3.34 -10.80 -13.01
C GLY A 140 -3.20 -11.32 -11.57
N GLY A 141 -3.69 -10.58 -10.58
CA GLY A 141 -3.75 -11.01 -9.19
C GLY A 141 -4.97 -11.89 -8.91
N ARG A 142 -4.93 -12.53 -7.75
CA ARG A 142 -6.05 -13.32 -7.23
C ARG A 142 -6.77 -12.55 -6.14
N ILE A 143 -8.09 -12.52 -6.17
CA ILE A 143 -8.91 -11.94 -5.12
C ILE A 143 -9.70 -13.02 -4.41
N ILE A 144 -9.72 -12.99 -3.09
CA ILE A 144 -10.45 -13.94 -2.24
C ILE A 144 -11.26 -13.18 -1.19
N SER A 145 -12.31 -13.82 -0.66
CA SER A 145 -13.11 -13.25 0.41
C SER A 145 -12.43 -13.43 1.76
N GLY A 146 -12.44 -12.38 2.59
CA GLY A 146 -12.09 -12.45 4.01
C GLY A 146 -13.28 -12.77 4.91
N ASP A 147 -14.47 -13.02 4.35
CA ASP A 147 -15.73 -13.08 5.10
C ASP A 147 -16.08 -14.49 5.62
N SER A 148 -15.46 -15.54 5.07
CA SER A 148 -15.72 -16.91 5.49
C SER A 148 -15.01 -17.25 6.79
N LYS A 149 -15.77 -17.66 7.80
CA LYS A 149 -15.21 -18.12 9.09
C LYS A 149 -14.24 -19.29 8.95
N GLY A 150 -14.40 -20.12 7.92
CA GLY A 150 -13.52 -21.26 7.62
C GLY A 150 -12.10 -20.85 7.19
N TYR A 151 -11.88 -19.59 6.83
CA TYR A 151 -10.56 -19.08 6.49
C TYR A 151 -9.76 -18.60 7.71
N TYR A 152 -10.35 -18.62 8.90
CA TYR A 152 -9.69 -18.11 10.11
C TYR A 152 -9.34 -19.23 11.07
N GLN A 153 -8.09 -19.25 11.48
CA GLN A 153 -7.57 -20.10 12.56
C GLN A 153 -7.42 -19.28 13.83
N GLN A 154 -7.81 -19.87 14.96
CA GLN A 154 -7.52 -19.31 16.26
C GLN A 154 -6.04 -19.53 16.59
N VAL A 155 -5.38 -18.47 17.04
CA VAL A 155 -3.98 -18.51 17.48
C VAL A 155 -3.85 -17.86 18.85
N ASP A 156 -2.96 -18.38 19.67
CA ASP A 156 -2.62 -17.78 20.95
C ASP A 156 -1.69 -16.58 20.75
N VAL A 157 -1.87 -15.56 21.60
CA VAL A 157 -1.03 -14.36 21.65
C VAL A 157 -0.37 -14.27 23.04
N PRO A 158 0.66 -15.10 23.33
CA PRO A 158 1.20 -15.26 24.69
C PRO A 158 1.72 -13.97 25.32
N MET A 159 2.20 -13.03 24.49
CA MET A 159 2.70 -11.73 24.93
C MET A 159 1.62 -10.64 24.96
N GLY A 160 0.39 -10.99 24.63
CA GLY A 160 -0.73 -10.05 24.59
C GLY A 160 -1.21 -9.66 25.99
N LYS A 161 -1.20 -8.37 26.31
CA LYS A 161 -1.68 -7.86 27.61
C LYS A 161 -3.21 -7.86 27.75
N ARG A 162 -3.94 -7.72 26.67
CA ARG A 162 -5.42 -7.65 26.64
C ARG A 162 -6.03 -8.65 25.66
N LEU A 163 -5.32 -8.96 24.57
CA LEU A 163 -5.70 -9.93 23.57
C LEU A 163 -4.81 -11.15 23.74
N THR A 164 -5.33 -12.20 24.38
CA THR A 164 -4.60 -13.45 24.64
C THR A 164 -4.76 -14.48 23.52
N GLU A 165 -5.75 -14.27 22.66
CA GLU A 165 -6.02 -15.07 21.47
C GLU A 165 -6.49 -14.18 20.32
N ALA A 166 -6.25 -14.60 19.09
CA ALA A 166 -6.70 -13.90 17.87
C ALA A 166 -7.15 -14.93 16.82
N ARG A 167 -7.94 -14.45 15.85
CA ARG A 167 -8.29 -15.24 14.65
C ARG A 167 -7.53 -14.69 13.47
N VAL A 168 -6.68 -15.52 12.87
CA VAL A 168 -5.82 -15.14 11.74
C VAL A 168 -6.30 -15.84 10.48
N HIS A 169 -6.39 -15.10 9.38
CA HIS A 169 -6.70 -15.63 8.06
C HIS A 169 -5.55 -16.51 7.56
N GLN A 170 -5.87 -17.67 6.98
CA GLN A 170 -4.91 -18.63 6.41
C GLN A 170 -4.66 -18.39 4.93
#